data_87d8a1d71506ef6ba14fe9665c8c3adb
#
_entry.id   87d8a1d71506ef6ba14fe9665c8c3adb
#
_cell.length_a   1.000
_cell.length_b   1.000
_cell.length_c   1.000
_cell.angle_alpha   90.00
_cell.angle_beta   90.00
_cell.angle_gamma   90.00
#
_symmetry.space_group_name_H-M   'P 1'
#
loop_
_entity.id
_entity.type
_entity.pdbx_description
1 polymer ?
#
loop_
_entity_poly.entity_id
_entity_poly.type
_entity_poly.pdbx_seq_one_letter_code
_entity_poly.pdbx_strand_id
1 'polypeptide(L)'
;MAAQSEAERRPGILVVDDDEGIRENIADLLGSEDYRVLSAGDAGEALRLLETEDVDLLLTDFQMPGPNGVELIEAARKTKVALPAILMTAYLYAYEQLDEERREGITLLRKPFDADEILRVVANGLGKRTSTDA
;
A
#
# COMPACT_ATOMS: atom_id res chain seq x y z
N MET A 1 21.35 10.43 -22.39
CA MET A 1 20.09 10.22 -21.71
C MET A 1 20.10 10.87 -20.34
N ALA A 2 19.03 11.53 -20.03
CA ALA A 2 18.96 12.18 -18.72
C ALA A 2 18.83 11.15 -17.61
N ALA A 3 19.57 11.33 -16.55
CA ALA A 3 19.40 10.49 -15.38
C ALA A 3 18.06 10.80 -14.72
N GLN A 4 17.47 9.80 -14.12
CA GLN A 4 16.26 10.01 -13.36
C GLN A 4 16.57 10.88 -12.15
N SER A 5 15.66 11.76 -11.80
CA SER A 5 15.81 12.56 -10.59
C SER A 5 15.65 11.66 -9.37
N GLU A 6 16.12 12.14 -8.22
CA GLU A 6 15.93 11.41 -6.97
C GLU A 6 14.45 11.18 -6.69
N ALA A 7 13.60 12.16 -6.99
CA ALA A 7 12.16 12.02 -6.78
C ALA A 7 11.58 10.89 -7.61
N GLU A 8 12.05 10.72 -8.84
CA GLU A 8 11.54 9.67 -9.72
C GLU A 8 11.96 8.28 -9.26
N ARG A 9 13.05 8.17 -8.52
CA ARG A 9 13.53 6.90 -8.01
C ARG A 9 12.95 6.51 -6.68
N ARG A 10 12.26 7.44 -6.03
CA ARG A 10 11.67 7.14 -4.74
C ARG A 10 10.59 6.07 -4.90
N PRO A 11 10.54 5.11 -3.98
CA PRO A 11 9.47 4.12 -4.04
C PRO A 11 8.12 4.79 -3.95
N GLY A 12 7.21 4.34 -4.80
CA GLY A 12 5.85 4.88 -4.85
C GLY A 12 4.91 4.05 -3.99
N ILE A 13 4.22 4.72 -3.08
CA ILE A 13 3.26 4.08 -2.18
C ILE A 13 1.89 4.65 -2.46
N LEU A 14 0.93 3.78 -2.71
CA LEU A 14 -0.46 4.18 -2.88
C LEU A 14 -1.20 3.92 -1.58
N VAL A 15 -1.70 5.00 -0.96
CA VAL A 15 -2.45 4.94 0.30
C VAL A 15 -3.93 5.04 -0.02
N VAL A 16 -4.71 4.06 0.43
CA VAL A 16 -6.13 4.01 0.16
C VAL A 16 -6.91 3.94 1.47
N ASP A 17 -7.70 4.95 1.74
CA ASP A 17 -8.54 5.01 2.93
C ASP A 17 -9.65 6.00 2.64
N ASP A 18 -10.89 5.65 2.97
CA ASP A 18 -12.02 6.56 2.72
C ASP A 18 -12.08 7.71 3.73
N ASP A 19 -11.36 7.58 4.85
CA ASP A 19 -11.24 8.67 5.83
C ASP A 19 -10.14 9.62 5.38
N GLU A 20 -10.52 10.81 4.95
CA GLU A 20 -9.57 11.79 4.44
C GLU A 20 -8.50 12.17 5.45
N GLY A 21 -8.88 12.34 6.71
CA GLY A 21 -7.93 12.71 7.75
C GLY A 21 -6.87 11.66 7.97
N ILE A 22 -7.28 10.40 8.04
CA ILE A 22 -6.34 9.29 8.20
C ILE A 22 -5.44 9.21 6.98
N ARG A 23 -6.03 9.30 5.80
CA ARG A 23 -5.28 9.22 4.54
C ARG A 23 -4.21 10.31 4.46
N GLU A 24 -4.58 11.54 4.81
CA GLU A 24 -3.63 12.65 4.78
C GLU A 24 -2.53 12.50 5.80
N ASN A 25 -2.85 12.04 7.01
CA ASN A 25 -1.85 11.84 8.05
C ASN A 25 -0.83 10.79 7.63
N ILE A 26 -1.29 9.70 7.05
CA ILE A 26 -0.39 8.65 6.57
C ILE A 26 0.46 9.18 5.42
N ALA A 27 -0.15 9.91 4.50
CA ALA A 27 0.58 10.47 3.36
C ALA A 27 1.68 11.43 3.81
N ASP A 28 1.38 12.27 4.78
CA ASP A 28 2.38 13.21 5.31
C ASP A 28 3.53 12.48 5.96
N LEU A 29 3.21 11.47 6.75
CA LEU A 29 4.23 10.68 7.43
C LEU A 29 5.17 9.99 6.45
N LEU A 30 4.59 9.32 5.46
CA LEU A 30 5.39 8.61 4.47
C LEU A 30 6.18 9.57 3.58
N GLY A 31 5.58 10.69 3.24
CA GLY A 31 6.26 11.71 2.44
C GLY A 31 7.49 12.27 3.13
N SER A 32 7.45 12.35 4.46
CA SER A 32 8.60 12.84 5.23
C SER A 32 9.77 11.85 5.24
N GLU A 33 9.52 10.61 4.84
CA GLU A 33 10.54 9.55 4.82
C GLU A 33 11.03 9.25 3.40
N ASP A 34 10.89 10.22 2.51
CA ASP A 34 11.38 10.12 1.14
C ASP A 34 10.65 9.09 0.27
N TYR A 35 9.42 8.79 0.60
CA TYR A 35 8.59 8.01 -0.30
C TYR A 35 7.77 8.93 -1.19
N ARG A 36 7.48 8.48 -2.41
CA ARG A 36 6.56 9.18 -3.29
C ARG A 36 5.17 8.64 -3.00
N VAL A 37 4.28 9.50 -2.53
CA VAL A 37 2.98 9.05 -2.03
C VAL A 37 1.86 9.48 -2.98
N LEU A 38 1.01 8.51 -3.30
CA LEU A 38 -0.23 8.72 -4.02
C LEU A 38 -1.36 8.34 -3.07
N SER A 39 -2.51 8.95 -3.21
CA SER A 39 -3.63 8.63 -2.33
C SER A 39 -4.94 8.51 -3.08
N ALA A 40 -5.82 7.67 -2.57
CA ALA A 40 -7.13 7.42 -3.14
C ALA A 40 -8.14 7.20 -2.02
N GLY A 41 -9.37 7.59 -2.26
CA GLY A 41 -10.44 7.46 -1.27
C GLY A 41 -11.27 6.21 -1.41
N ASP A 42 -11.13 5.48 -2.51
CA ASP A 42 -11.86 4.23 -2.74
C ASP A 42 -11.11 3.34 -3.73
N ALA A 43 -11.61 2.13 -3.90
CA ALA A 43 -10.95 1.15 -4.76
C ALA A 43 -10.94 1.58 -6.23
N GLY A 44 -12.00 2.21 -6.70
CA GLY A 44 -12.06 2.65 -8.10
C GLY A 44 -10.98 3.66 -8.42
N GLU A 45 -10.81 4.66 -7.56
CA GLU A 45 -9.78 5.66 -7.75
C GLU A 45 -8.38 5.02 -7.66
N ALA A 46 -8.22 4.10 -6.70
CA ALA A 46 -6.94 3.40 -6.53
C ALA A 46 -6.57 2.62 -7.78
N LEU A 47 -7.52 1.91 -8.37
CA LEU A 47 -7.25 1.12 -9.57
C LEU A 47 -6.88 2.01 -10.76
N ARG A 48 -7.49 3.18 -10.86
CA ARG A 48 -7.11 4.13 -11.91
C ARG A 48 -5.67 4.60 -11.75
N LEU A 49 -5.27 4.89 -10.51
CA LEU A 49 -3.89 5.30 -10.25
C LEU A 49 -2.90 4.18 -10.53
N LEU A 50 -3.27 2.95 -10.21
CA LEU A 50 -2.42 1.80 -10.48
C LEU A 50 -2.18 1.60 -11.98
N GLU A 51 -3.11 2.02 -12.82
CA GLU A 51 -2.94 1.92 -14.27
C GLU A 51 -1.96 2.95 -14.82
N THR A 52 -1.89 4.13 -14.21
CA THR A 52 -1.14 5.25 -14.78
C THR A 52 0.14 5.60 -14.05
N GLU A 53 0.29 5.15 -12.80
CA GLU A 53 1.41 5.53 -11.96
C GLU A 53 2.25 4.32 -11.56
N ASP A 54 3.51 4.59 -11.29
CA ASP A 54 4.39 3.54 -10.76
C ASP A 54 4.13 3.39 -9.28
N VAL A 55 3.58 2.26 -8.90
CA VAL A 55 3.29 1.95 -7.51
C VAL A 55 4.09 0.72 -7.10
N ASP A 56 4.87 0.87 -6.05
CA ASP A 56 5.73 -0.20 -5.54
C ASP A 56 5.14 -0.91 -4.33
N LEU A 57 4.19 -0.26 -3.67
CA LEU A 57 3.53 -0.82 -2.49
C LEU A 57 2.12 -0.25 -2.38
N LEU A 58 1.17 -1.11 -2.06
CA LEU A 58 -0.22 -0.71 -1.83
C LEU A 58 -0.51 -0.79 -0.34
N LEU A 59 -0.95 0.32 0.24
CA LEU A 59 -1.33 0.40 1.65
C LEU A 59 -2.81 0.75 1.70
N THR A 60 -3.66 -0.20 2.07
CA THR A 60 -5.10 0.02 1.99
C THR A 60 -5.82 -0.35 3.27
N ASP A 61 -6.83 0.45 3.60
CA ASP A 61 -7.78 0.11 4.64
C ASP A 61 -8.63 -1.08 4.15
N PHE A 62 -9.09 -1.90 5.08
CA PHE A 62 -9.96 -3.00 4.74
C PHE A 62 -11.38 -2.53 4.45
N GLN A 63 -11.95 -1.74 5.36
CA GLN A 63 -13.33 -1.31 5.23
C GLN A 63 -13.44 0.02 4.50
N MET A 64 -14.08 -0.01 3.34
CA MET A 64 -14.33 1.16 2.52
C MET A 64 -15.67 0.97 1.82
N PRO A 65 -16.36 2.06 1.45
CA PRO A 65 -17.54 1.93 0.60
C PRO A 65 -17.16 1.26 -0.73
N GLY A 66 -18.01 0.37 -1.19
CA GLY A 66 -17.74 -0.41 -2.39
C GLY A 66 -16.78 -1.55 -2.11
N PRO A 67 -15.90 -1.90 -3.03
CA PRO A 67 -14.96 -3.00 -2.80
C PRO A 67 -14.07 -2.74 -1.60
N ASN A 68 -13.85 -3.78 -0.80
CA ASN A 68 -13.00 -3.66 0.38
C ASN A 68 -11.53 -3.79 0.01
N GLY A 69 -10.65 -3.66 1.02
CA GLY A 69 -9.21 -3.70 0.80
C GLY A 69 -8.70 -5.01 0.23
N VAL A 70 -9.30 -6.13 0.62
CA VAL A 70 -8.93 -7.44 0.08
C VAL A 70 -9.29 -7.52 -1.40
N GLU A 71 -10.48 -7.08 -1.74
CA GLU A 71 -10.93 -7.07 -3.13
C GLU A 71 -10.07 -6.14 -3.98
N LEU A 72 -9.66 -5.01 -3.42
CA LEU A 72 -8.76 -4.09 -4.11
C LEU A 72 -7.40 -4.74 -4.38
N ILE A 73 -6.82 -5.39 -3.38
CA ILE A 73 -5.53 -6.05 -3.56
C ILE A 73 -5.63 -7.13 -4.65
N GLU A 74 -6.69 -7.91 -4.62
CA GLU A 74 -6.89 -8.95 -5.63
C GLU A 74 -7.00 -8.36 -7.03
N ALA A 75 -7.75 -7.27 -7.17
CA ALA A 75 -7.89 -6.61 -8.45
C ALA A 75 -6.56 -6.02 -8.93
N ALA A 76 -5.82 -5.39 -8.02
CA ALA A 76 -4.52 -4.80 -8.35
C ALA A 76 -3.54 -5.85 -8.84
N ARG A 77 -3.57 -7.03 -8.24
CA ARG A 77 -2.63 -8.09 -8.57
C ARG A 77 -2.93 -8.81 -9.88
N LYS A 78 -4.07 -8.51 -10.49
CA LYS A 78 -4.34 -9.03 -11.83
C LYS A 78 -3.37 -8.46 -12.86
N THR A 79 -2.90 -7.24 -12.64
CA THR A 79 -1.93 -6.60 -13.53
C THR A 79 -0.55 -6.47 -12.90
N LYS A 80 -0.49 -6.26 -11.60
CA LYS A 80 0.78 -6.15 -10.87
C LYS A 80 0.89 -7.34 -9.93
N VAL A 81 1.21 -8.50 -10.49
CA VAL A 81 1.11 -9.80 -9.83
C VAL A 81 1.85 -9.88 -8.51
N ALA A 82 3.01 -9.27 -8.41
CA ALA A 82 3.84 -9.36 -7.21
C ALA A 82 3.79 -8.10 -6.35
N LEU A 83 2.77 -7.26 -6.54
CA LEU A 83 2.66 -6.01 -5.78
C LEU A 83 2.53 -6.30 -4.29
N PRO A 84 3.50 -5.83 -3.47
CA PRO A 84 3.36 -5.99 -2.03
C PRO A 84 2.25 -5.09 -1.52
N ALA A 85 1.52 -5.58 -0.53
CA ALA A 85 0.37 -4.86 0.00
C ALA A 85 0.36 -4.92 1.52
N ILE A 86 -0.12 -3.85 2.13
CA ILE A 86 -0.36 -3.78 3.57
C ILE A 86 -1.85 -3.54 3.75
N LEU A 87 -2.48 -4.38 4.53
CA LEU A 87 -3.91 -4.30 4.82
C LEU A 87 -4.09 -3.74 6.22
N MET A 88 -4.70 -2.57 6.32
CA MET A 88 -4.96 -1.91 7.60
C MET A 88 -6.35 -2.28 8.10
N THR A 89 -6.45 -2.80 9.31
CA THR A 89 -7.77 -3.15 9.85
C THR A 89 -7.73 -3.31 11.37
N ALA A 90 -8.86 -3.03 12.00
CA ALA A 90 -9.08 -3.35 13.41
C ALA A 90 -9.53 -4.79 13.58
N TYR A 91 -9.86 -5.47 12.49
CA TYR A 91 -10.49 -6.80 12.54
C TYR A 91 -9.61 -7.88 11.93
N LEU A 92 -9.23 -8.86 12.73
CA LEU A 92 -8.39 -9.96 12.26
C LEU A 92 -9.09 -10.80 11.18
N TYR A 93 -10.42 -10.87 11.23
CA TYR A 93 -11.14 -11.68 10.25
C TYR A 93 -10.90 -11.21 8.81
N ALA A 94 -10.50 -9.96 8.63
CA ALA A 94 -10.21 -9.44 7.29
C ALA A 94 -9.08 -10.23 6.65
N TYR A 95 -8.05 -10.53 7.42
CA TYR A 95 -6.91 -11.28 6.94
C TYR A 95 -7.29 -12.76 6.75
N GLU A 96 -8.21 -13.26 7.56
CA GLU A 96 -8.66 -14.65 7.46
C GLU A 96 -9.46 -14.92 6.21
N GLN A 97 -9.97 -13.88 5.55
CA GLN A 97 -10.65 -14.02 4.28
C GLN A 97 -9.71 -14.42 3.15
N LEU A 98 -8.41 -14.27 3.38
CA LEU A 98 -7.40 -14.63 2.40
C LEU A 98 -6.91 -16.05 2.68
N ASP A 99 -6.84 -16.89 1.65
CA ASP A 99 -6.20 -18.18 1.81
C ASP A 99 -4.68 -17.99 1.86
N GLU A 100 -3.95 -19.05 2.16
CA GLU A 100 -2.50 -18.96 2.32
C GLU A 100 -1.80 -18.41 1.09
N GLU A 101 -2.26 -18.79 -0.06
CA GLU A 101 -1.68 -18.35 -1.32
C GLU A 101 -1.84 -16.86 -1.51
N ARG A 102 -3.02 -16.33 -1.19
CA ARG A 102 -3.30 -14.91 -1.36
C ARG A 102 -2.63 -14.05 -0.31
N ARG A 103 -2.31 -14.62 0.84
CA ARG A 103 -1.63 -13.88 1.92
C ARG A 103 -0.19 -13.53 1.56
N GLU A 104 0.38 -14.23 0.60
CA GLU A 104 1.75 -13.98 0.21
C GLU A 104 1.91 -12.53 -0.25
N GLY A 105 2.88 -11.85 0.34
CA GLY A 105 3.13 -10.45 0.02
C GLY A 105 2.13 -9.48 0.63
N ILE A 106 1.24 -9.94 1.49
CA ILE A 106 0.30 -9.07 2.22
C ILE A 106 0.67 -9.06 3.69
N THR A 107 0.89 -7.87 4.22
CA THR A 107 1.18 -7.68 5.64
C THR A 107 -0.04 -7.05 6.29
N LEU A 108 -0.40 -7.57 7.45
CA LEU A 108 -1.50 -7.00 8.22
C LEU A 108 -0.96 -5.91 9.14
N LEU A 109 -1.56 -4.72 9.08
CA LEU A 109 -1.26 -3.65 10.01
C LEU A 109 -2.51 -3.40 10.84
N ARG A 110 -2.42 -3.76 12.10
CA ARG A 110 -3.57 -3.74 12.98
C ARG A 110 -3.82 -2.35 13.55
N LYS A 111 -5.06 -1.89 13.45
CA LYS A 111 -5.46 -0.61 14.05
C LYS A 111 -5.78 -0.81 15.52
N PRO A 112 -5.40 0.12 16.41
CA PRO A 112 -4.63 1.33 16.12
C PRO A 112 -3.13 1.01 15.99
N PHE A 113 -2.44 1.77 15.16
CA PHE A 113 -1.00 1.62 15.00
C PHE A 113 -0.33 2.98 15.17
N ASP A 114 0.95 2.96 15.53
CA ASP A 114 1.71 4.19 15.65
C ASP A 114 2.60 4.42 14.42
N ALA A 115 3.27 5.58 14.41
CA ALA A 115 4.11 5.95 13.29
C ALA A 115 5.24 4.95 13.04
N ASP A 116 5.85 4.46 14.11
CA ASP A 116 6.96 3.52 13.98
C ASP A 116 6.51 2.21 13.36
N GLU A 117 5.32 1.74 13.71
CA GLU A 117 4.80 0.50 13.16
C GLU A 117 4.54 0.60 11.66
N ILE A 118 3.90 1.69 11.23
CA ILE A 118 3.59 1.84 9.82
C ILE A 118 4.87 2.01 8.99
N LEU A 119 5.83 2.78 9.52
CA LEU A 119 7.10 2.97 8.82
C LEU A 119 7.87 1.66 8.70
N ARG A 120 7.84 0.84 9.73
CA ARG A 120 8.53 -0.44 9.72
C ARG A 120 7.93 -1.40 8.69
N VAL A 121 6.59 -1.52 8.66
CA VAL A 121 5.97 -2.46 7.72
C VAL A 121 6.10 -1.99 6.28
N VAL A 122 6.11 -0.68 6.05
CA VAL A 122 6.34 -0.14 4.73
C VAL A 122 7.77 -0.44 4.27
N ALA A 123 8.75 -0.18 5.13
CA ALA A 123 10.14 -0.45 4.79
C ALA A 123 10.36 -1.94 4.53
N ASN A 124 9.76 -2.81 5.34
CA ASN A 124 9.88 -4.24 5.15
C ASN A 124 9.24 -4.70 3.83
N GLY A 125 8.09 -4.15 3.50
CA GLY A 125 7.40 -4.50 2.26
C GLY A 125 8.22 -4.12 1.04
N LEU A 126 8.81 -2.93 1.07
CA LEU A 126 9.66 -2.46 -0.02
C LEU A 126 11.01 -3.17 -0.01
N GLY A 127 11.52 -3.50 1.16
CA GLY A 127 12.80 -4.17 1.30
C GLY A 127 12.83 -5.54 0.64
N LYS A 128 11.72 -6.24 0.64
CA LYS A 128 11.63 -7.54 -0.01
C LYS A 128 11.89 -7.44 -1.52
N ARG A 129 11.51 -6.31 -2.11
CA ARG A 129 11.72 -6.11 -3.55
C ARG A 129 13.15 -5.76 -3.86
N THR A 130 13.84 -5.11 -2.94
CA THR A 130 15.20 -4.63 -3.14
C THR A 130 16.24 -5.54 -2.51
N SER A 131 15.82 -6.51 -1.72
CA SER A 131 16.75 -7.37 -1.00
C SER A 131 17.65 -8.19 -1.92
N THR A 132 17.19 -8.45 -3.13
CA THR A 132 17.99 -9.20 -4.11
C THR A 132 19.17 -8.41 -4.61
N ASP A 133 19.19 -7.13 -4.37
CA ASP A 133 20.29 -6.26 -4.81
C ASP A 133 21.48 -6.29 -3.87
N ALA A 134 21.29 -6.88 -2.73
CA ALA A 134 22.34 -6.91 -1.72
C ALA A 134 23.51 -7.76 -2.12
#